data_2e593f4025c69d9d36da77cb0fee3a04
#
_entry.id   2e593f4025c69d9d36da77cb0fee3a04
#
_cell.length_a   1.000
_cell.length_b   1.000
_cell.length_c   1.000
_cell.angle_alpha   90.00
_cell.angle_beta   90.00
_cell.angle_gamma   90.00
#
_symmetry.space_group_name_H-M   'P 1'
#
loop_
_entity.id
_entity.type
_entity.pdbx_description
1 polymer ?
#
loop_
_entity_poly.entity_id
_entity_poly.type
_entity_poly.pdbx_seq_one_letter_code
_entity_poly.pdbx_strand_id
1 'polypeptide(L)'
;MTEKKEEKGEKPAVGRQRAVILNFWWSLNYGAILTAYALQRELEKLGVDNRLVNFLHEWCREPFKNSFSEKFAERYLKVTPPFESVADLVELNRTADVFIVGSDQVFRLSYNVGYEFYYYLPFVD
;
A
#
# COMPACT_ATOMS: atom_id res chain seq x y z
N MET A 1 12.50 -18.13 13.06
CA MET A 1 12.71 -17.79 13.23
C MET A 1 13.21 -17.28 13.68
N THR A 2 13.20 -17.24 13.29
CA THR A 2 13.70 -16.73 13.41
C THR A 2 14.38 -16.19 13.54
N GLU A 3 14.52 -16.03 13.34
CA GLU A 3 15.22 -15.42 13.29
C GLU A 3 15.65 -14.99 13.09
N LYS A 4 15.75 -15.05 12.86
CA LYS A 4 16.16 -14.50 12.52
C LYS A 4 16.25 -13.91 12.28
N LYS A 5 15.99 -13.74 12.14
CA LYS A 5 16.12 -13.01 11.82
C LYS A 5 16.65 -12.35 11.77
N GLU A 6 16.60 -12.33 11.71
CA GLU A 6 17.08 -11.69 11.54
C GLU A 6 17.67 -11.25 11.28
N GLU A 7 17.91 -11.35 11.28
CA GLU A 7 18.38 -10.93 10.94
C GLU A 7 18.48 -10.60 10.41
N LYS A 8 18.18 -10.71 10.22
CA LYS A 8 18.12 -10.40 9.66
C LYS A 8 18.17 -9.59 9.40
N GLY A 9 18.00 -9.15 9.42
CA GLY A 9 17.92 -8.18 9.18
C GLY A 9 18.55 -7.46 8.88
N GLU A 10 18.63 -7.34 8.87
CA GLU A 10 19.29 -6.61 8.66
C GLU A 10 20.05 -6.37 7.86
N LYS A 11 19.70 -6.91 8.03
CA LYS A 11 20.64 -6.88 7.11
C LYS A 11 20.66 -5.73 6.18
N PRO A 12 21.55 -5.23 6.00
CA PRO A 12 21.39 -4.01 5.25
C PRO A 12 20.52 -4.27 4.06
N ALA A 13 20.03 -3.29 3.51
CA ALA A 13 19.08 -3.40 2.44
C ALA A 13 19.70 -3.82 1.11
N VAL A 14 20.98 -4.14 1.09
CA VAL A 14 21.62 -4.55 -0.16
C VAL A 14 20.87 -5.75 -0.73
N GLY A 15 20.40 -5.64 -1.95
CA GLY A 15 19.66 -6.70 -2.61
C GLY A 15 18.22 -6.85 -2.15
N ARG A 16 17.80 -6.14 -1.10
CA ARG A 16 16.44 -6.23 -0.61
C ARG A 16 15.64 -5.05 -1.13
N GLN A 17 14.63 -5.34 -1.90
CA GLN A 17 13.80 -4.28 -2.47
C GLN A 17 12.70 -3.86 -1.51
N ARG A 18 12.38 -2.57 -1.55
CA ARG A 18 11.31 -1.97 -0.75
C ARG A 18 10.22 -1.54 -1.71
N ALA A 19 9.07 -2.15 -1.59
CA ALA A 19 7.94 -1.88 -2.48
C ALA A 19 6.85 -1.12 -1.74
N VAL A 20 6.19 -0.21 -2.44
CA VAL A 20 4.94 0.37 -1.96
C VAL A 20 3.84 0.00 -2.94
N ILE A 21 2.67 -0.24 -2.41
CA ILE A 21 1.53 -0.78 -3.16
C ILE A 21 0.40 0.24 -3.14
N LEU A 22 -0.10 0.58 -4.32
CA LEU A 22 -1.23 1.49 -4.47
C LEU A 22 -2.41 0.69 -5.01
N ASN A 23 -3.45 0.55 -4.20
CA ASN A 23 -4.69 -0.11 -4.62
C ASN A 23 -5.83 0.35 -3.71
N PHE A 24 -6.98 -0.29 -3.83
CA PHE A 24 -8.17 0.08 -3.07
C PHE A 24 -8.30 -0.67 -1.74
N TRP A 25 -7.19 -0.98 -1.08
CA TRP A 25 -7.22 -1.74 0.18
C TRP A 25 -8.13 -1.12 1.23
N TRP A 26 -8.29 0.19 1.18
CA TRP A 26 -9.06 0.95 2.17
C TRP A 26 -10.54 1.04 1.80
N SER A 27 -10.96 0.51 0.67
CA SER A 27 -12.38 0.51 0.32
C SER A 27 -13.13 -0.45 1.24
N LEU A 28 -14.45 -0.32 1.30
CA LEU A 28 -15.25 -1.15 2.18
C LEU A 28 -15.60 -2.49 1.57
N ASN A 29 -14.84 -2.91 0.58
CA ASN A 29 -15.03 -4.15 -0.16
C ASN A 29 -14.11 -5.22 0.40
N TYR A 30 -14.67 -6.32 0.88
CA TYR A 30 -13.87 -7.40 1.46
C TYR A 30 -12.88 -7.99 0.45
N GLY A 31 -13.30 -8.11 -0.81
CA GLY A 31 -12.40 -8.63 -1.84
C GLY A 31 -11.17 -7.77 -2.02
N ALA A 32 -11.35 -6.46 -1.98
CA ALA A 32 -10.22 -5.54 -2.15
C ALA A 32 -9.21 -5.69 -1.01
N ILE A 33 -9.68 -5.75 0.23
CA ILE A 33 -8.75 -5.83 1.36
C ILE A 33 -8.09 -7.20 1.43
N LEU A 34 -8.81 -8.26 1.09
CA LEU A 34 -8.22 -9.61 1.07
C LEU A 34 -7.19 -9.75 -0.05
N THR A 35 -7.44 -9.11 -1.20
CA THR A 35 -6.47 -9.07 -2.29
C THR A 35 -5.19 -8.36 -1.85
N ALA A 36 -5.33 -7.25 -1.13
CA ALA A 36 -4.17 -6.54 -0.61
C ALA A 36 -3.38 -7.42 0.36
N TYR A 37 -4.08 -8.12 1.24
CA TYR A 37 -3.44 -9.03 2.18
C TYR A 37 -2.66 -10.13 1.44
N ALA A 38 -3.30 -10.75 0.47
CA ALA A 38 -2.66 -11.83 -0.28
C ALA A 38 -1.41 -11.33 -1.02
N LEU A 39 -1.49 -10.15 -1.61
CA LEU A 39 -0.34 -9.59 -2.31
C LEU A 39 0.83 -9.36 -1.36
N GLN A 40 0.55 -8.82 -0.17
CA GLN A 40 1.62 -8.60 0.81
C GLN A 40 2.26 -9.91 1.25
N ARG A 41 1.44 -10.95 1.45
CA ARG A 41 1.97 -12.28 1.83
C ARG A 41 2.88 -12.83 0.74
N GLU A 42 2.49 -12.70 -0.52
CA GLU A 42 3.30 -13.20 -1.62
C GLU A 42 4.62 -12.43 -1.75
N LEU A 43 4.57 -11.11 -1.61
CA LEU A 43 5.79 -10.31 -1.66
C LEU A 43 6.74 -10.68 -0.52
N GLU A 44 6.22 -10.96 0.65
CA GLU A 44 7.04 -11.38 1.78
C GLU A 44 7.73 -12.70 1.50
N LYS A 45 7.04 -13.64 0.86
CA LYS A 45 7.66 -14.92 0.47
C LYS A 45 8.82 -14.71 -0.48
N LEU A 46 8.76 -13.65 -1.30
CA LEU A 46 9.83 -13.32 -2.24
C LEU A 46 10.93 -12.48 -1.60
N GLY A 47 10.82 -12.18 -0.31
CA GLY A 47 11.83 -11.39 0.38
C GLY A 47 11.74 -9.90 0.12
N VAL A 48 10.59 -9.43 -0.36
CA VAL A 48 10.38 -8.02 -0.67
C VAL A 48 9.71 -7.34 0.53
N ASP A 49 10.36 -6.31 1.07
CA ASP A 49 9.74 -5.49 2.10
C ASP A 49 8.69 -4.60 1.43
N ASN A 50 7.48 -4.56 2.00
CA ASN A 50 6.40 -3.87 1.31
C ASN A 50 5.45 -3.17 2.27
N ARG A 51 4.80 -2.11 1.78
CA ARG A 51 3.79 -1.35 2.50
C ARG A 51 2.70 -0.93 1.55
N LEU A 52 1.46 -0.96 2.01
CA LEU A 52 0.35 -0.34 1.29
C LEU A 52 0.38 1.16 1.56
N VAL A 53 0.16 1.94 0.51
CA VAL A 53 0.17 3.39 0.65
C VAL A 53 -1.12 3.84 1.35
N ASN A 54 -0.96 4.57 2.45
CA ASN A 54 -2.10 5.06 3.23
C ASN A 54 -2.52 6.44 2.72
N PHE A 55 -3.26 6.43 1.63
CA PHE A 55 -3.84 7.65 1.08
C PHE A 55 -5.25 7.30 0.60
N LEU A 56 -6.21 7.56 1.47
CA LEU A 56 -7.61 7.25 1.18
C LEU A 56 -8.23 8.35 0.34
N HIS A 57 -9.03 7.96 -0.65
CA HIS A 57 -9.84 8.92 -1.37
C HIS A 57 -10.78 9.60 -0.37
N GLU A 58 -11.03 10.88 -0.58
CA GLU A 58 -11.76 11.68 0.40
C GLU A 58 -13.12 11.09 0.75
N TRP A 59 -13.83 10.58 -0.24
CA TRP A 59 -15.17 10.02 -0.02
C TRP A 59 -15.16 8.82 0.92
N CYS A 60 -14.03 8.18 1.10
CA CYS A 60 -13.95 6.98 1.94
C CYS A 60 -13.38 7.25 3.33
N ARG A 61 -12.88 8.44 3.59
CA ARG A 61 -12.19 8.73 4.85
C ARG A 61 -13.08 8.52 6.08
N GLU A 62 -14.28 9.08 6.06
CA GLU A 62 -15.18 8.90 7.20
C GLU A 62 -15.75 7.47 7.27
N PRO A 63 -16.29 6.91 6.17
CA PRO A 63 -16.79 5.52 6.25
C PRO A 63 -15.74 4.49 6.67
N PHE A 64 -14.47 4.75 6.38
CA PHE A 64 -13.39 3.82 6.74
C PHE A 64 -13.21 3.72 8.25
N LYS A 65 -13.44 4.81 8.97
CA LYS A 65 -13.24 4.82 10.42
C LYS A 65 -14.15 3.81 11.09
N ASN A 66 -13.58 2.99 11.94
CA ASN A 66 -14.27 1.92 12.68
C ASN A 66 -14.89 0.84 11.80
N SER A 67 -14.54 0.82 10.51
CA SER A 67 -15.03 -0.19 9.59
C SER A 67 -14.29 -1.52 9.80
N PHE A 68 -14.83 -2.58 9.18
CA PHE A 68 -14.13 -3.85 9.12
C PHE A 68 -12.75 -3.68 8.48
N SER A 69 -12.69 -2.88 7.42
CA SER A 69 -11.43 -2.68 6.69
C SER A 69 -10.36 -2.04 7.57
N GLU A 70 -10.73 -1.05 8.37
CA GLU A 70 -9.76 -0.42 9.26
C GLU A 70 -9.25 -1.43 10.30
N LYS A 71 -10.17 -2.18 10.89
CA LYS A 71 -9.79 -3.15 11.93
C LYS A 71 -8.92 -4.26 11.36
N PHE A 72 -9.26 -4.72 10.16
CA PHE A 72 -8.46 -5.74 9.50
C PHE A 72 -7.05 -5.20 9.16
N ALA A 73 -6.99 -3.97 8.68
CA ALA A 73 -5.72 -3.36 8.31
C ALA A 73 -4.80 -3.21 9.52
N GLU A 74 -5.35 -2.76 10.65
CA GLU A 74 -4.56 -2.61 11.87
C GLU A 74 -3.94 -3.93 12.32
N ARG A 75 -4.65 -5.02 12.10
CA ARG A 75 -4.21 -6.32 12.58
C ARG A 75 -3.35 -7.08 11.59
N TYR A 76 -3.61 -6.94 10.30
CA TYR A 76 -3.03 -7.86 9.31
C TYR A 76 -2.24 -7.19 8.19
N LEU A 77 -2.35 -5.89 8.02
CA LEU A 77 -1.71 -5.21 6.89
C LEU A 77 -0.57 -4.32 7.35
N LYS A 78 0.44 -4.21 6.51
CA LYS A 78 1.52 -3.25 6.71
C LYS A 78 1.21 -2.03 5.85
N VAL A 79 1.06 -0.89 6.49
CA VAL A 79 0.58 0.32 5.84
C VAL A 79 1.54 1.45 6.17
N THR A 80 1.76 2.35 5.21
CA THR A 80 2.59 3.54 5.47
C THR A 80 1.89 4.48 6.45
N PRO A 81 2.61 5.44 7.04
CA PRO A 81 1.94 6.55 7.71
C PRO A 81 0.99 7.26 6.74
N PRO A 82 -0.04 7.91 7.26
CA PRO A 82 -1.03 8.55 6.39
C PRO A 82 -0.44 9.75 5.63
N PHE A 83 -0.89 9.91 4.39
CA PHE A 83 -0.55 11.05 3.54
C PHE A 83 -1.78 11.94 3.38
N GLU A 84 -1.55 13.25 3.36
CA GLU A 84 -2.64 14.22 3.28
C GLU A 84 -3.02 14.55 1.84
N SER A 85 -2.06 14.49 0.92
CA SER A 85 -2.30 14.88 -0.47
C SER A 85 -1.43 14.06 -1.39
N VAL A 86 -1.78 14.08 -2.68
CA VAL A 86 -0.95 13.41 -3.70
C VAL A 86 0.45 14.01 -3.74
N ALA A 87 0.56 15.33 -3.51
CA ALA A 87 1.86 15.99 -3.51
C ALA A 87 2.80 15.42 -2.45
N ASP A 88 2.25 15.03 -1.30
CA ASP A 88 3.06 14.49 -0.21
C ASP A 88 3.65 13.13 -0.55
N LEU A 89 3.09 12.44 -1.54
CA LEU A 89 3.54 11.10 -1.92
C LEU A 89 4.91 11.11 -2.58
N VAL A 90 5.42 12.28 -2.95
CA VAL A 90 6.78 12.42 -3.48
C VAL A 90 7.80 11.85 -2.49
N GLU A 91 7.50 11.89 -1.19
CA GLU A 91 8.40 11.32 -0.18
C GLU A 91 8.65 9.84 -0.38
N LEU A 92 7.73 9.13 -1.02
CA LEU A 92 7.90 7.71 -1.26
C LEU A 92 9.10 7.40 -2.16
N ASN A 93 9.52 8.34 -2.99
CA ASN A 93 10.70 8.15 -3.85
C ASN A 93 11.95 7.89 -3.03
N ARG A 94 11.98 8.36 -1.78
CA ARG A 94 13.15 8.19 -0.92
C ARG A 94 13.15 6.86 -0.19
N THR A 95 12.00 6.24 -0.06
CA THR A 95 11.87 5.02 0.75
C THR A 95 11.47 3.80 -0.04
N ALA A 96 11.04 3.98 -1.29
CA ALA A 96 10.59 2.86 -2.12
C ALA A 96 11.49 2.71 -3.33
N ASP A 97 11.78 1.45 -3.65
CA ASP A 97 12.53 1.10 -4.84
C ASP A 97 11.59 0.68 -5.97
N VAL A 98 10.41 0.19 -5.61
CA VAL A 98 9.43 -0.34 -6.56
C VAL A 98 8.05 0.17 -6.16
N PHE A 99 7.30 0.60 -7.16
CA PHE A 99 5.91 1.02 -6.99
C PHE A 99 5.02 0.02 -7.69
N ILE A 100 4.09 -0.60 -6.94
CA ILE A 100 3.19 -1.61 -7.48
C ILE A 100 1.78 -1.02 -7.48
N VAL A 101 1.18 -0.96 -8.66
CA VAL A 101 -0.22 -0.55 -8.79
C VAL A 101 -1.01 -1.81 -9.08
N GLY A 102 -1.92 -2.16 -8.20
CA GLY A 102 -2.59 -3.42 -8.33
C GLY A 102 -4.05 -3.37 -8.00
N SER A 103 -4.78 -4.35 -8.53
CA SER A 103 -6.19 -4.52 -8.43
C SER A 103 -6.90 -4.03 -9.70
N ASP A 104 -8.02 -4.66 -9.97
CA ASP A 104 -8.60 -4.60 -11.30
C ASP A 104 -9.28 -3.28 -11.64
N GLN A 105 -9.70 -2.48 -10.72
CA GLN A 105 -10.49 -1.28 -11.03
C GLN A 105 -9.72 0.02 -10.80
N VAL A 106 -8.42 -0.04 -10.53
CA VAL A 106 -7.67 1.16 -10.14
C VAL A 106 -7.59 2.22 -11.25
N PHE A 107 -7.69 1.80 -12.51
CA PHE A 107 -7.65 2.73 -13.63
C PHE A 107 -9.03 3.18 -14.10
N ARG A 108 -10.09 2.77 -13.42
CA ARG A 108 -11.45 3.14 -13.81
C ARG A 108 -11.74 4.55 -13.34
N LEU A 109 -11.95 5.45 -14.30
CA LEU A 109 -12.11 6.87 -14.00
C LEU A 109 -13.29 7.16 -13.06
N SER A 110 -14.39 6.42 -13.22
CA SER A 110 -15.56 6.64 -12.38
C SER A 110 -15.32 6.35 -10.90
N TYR A 111 -14.29 5.55 -10.60
CA TYR A 111 -13.92 5.24 -9.22
C TYR A 111 -12.89 6.21 -8.68
N ASN A 112 -12.33 7.07 -9.52
CA ASN A 112 -11.23 7.95 -9.16
C ASN A 112 -11.54 9.42 -9.42
N VAL A 113 -12.79 9.82 -9.23
CA VAL A 113 -13.16 11.22 -9.42
C VAL A 113 -12.33 12.08 -8.47
N GLY A 114 -11.62 13.05 -9.05
CA GLY A 114 -10.68 13.88 -8.29
C GLY A 114 -9.28 13.28 -8.16
N TYR A 115 -9.11 12.02 -8.56
CA TYR A 115 -7.82 11.32 -8.45
C TYR A 115 -7.50 10.59 -9.75
N GLU A 116 -7.92 11.13 -10.88
CA GLU A 116 -7.91 10.42 -12.17
C GLU A 116 -6.53 9.94 -12.58
N PHE A 117 -5.48 10.68 -12.19
CA PHE A 117 -4.12 10.32 -12.58
C PHE A 117 -3.31 9.69 -11.46
N TYR A 118 -3.89 9.50 -10.29
CA TYR A 118 -3.17 9.02 -9.11
C TYR A 118 -2.46 7.68 -9.38
N TYR A 119 -3.16 6.74 -9.99
CA TYR A 119 -2.61 5.39 -10.22
C TYR A 119 -1.67 5.33 -11.43
N TYR A 120 -1.47 6.44 -12.12
CA TYR A 120 -0.43 6.55 -13.14
C TYR A 120 0.89 7.06 -12.55
N LEU A 121 0.93 7.20 -11.22
CA LEU A 121 2.15 7.50 -10.46
C LEU A 121 2.77 8.85 -10.84
N PRO A 122 2.00 9.94 -10.83
CA PRO A 122 2.55 11.24 -11.25
C PRO A 122 3.61 11.78 -10.30
N PHE A 123 3.73 11.21 -9.10
CA PHE A 123 4.66 11.65 -8.08
C PHE A 123 5.99 10.88 -8.11
N VAL A 124 6.11 9.88 -8.98
CA VAL A 124 7.31 9.06 -9.05
C VAL A 124 8.34 9.72 -9.96
N ASP A 125 9.59 9.78 -9.52
CA ASP A 125 10.70 10.35 -10.29
C ASP A 125 11.07 9.50 -11.49
#